data_6c5ad8f905c89552e72864aba33f5cfb
#
_entry.id   6c5ad8f905c89552e72864aba33f5cfb
#
_cell.length_a   1.000
_cell.length_b   1.000
_cell.length_c   1.000
_cell.angle_alpha   90.00
_cell.angle_beta   90.00
_cell.angle_gamma   90.00
#
_symmetry.space_group_name_H-M   'P 1'
#
loop_
_entity.id
_entity.type
_entity.pdbx_description
1 polymer ?
#
loop_
_entity_poly.entity_id
_entity_poly.type
_entity_poly.pdbx_seq_one_letter_code
_entity_poly.pdbx_strand_id
1 'polypeptide(L)'
;GMGVSGGEEGALHGPSLMPGGTREAYDALAPILKAVSAKAEGEACVDYMGPDGAGHYVKMVHNGIEYADMQMIADTYFVMKNVLGMTAEEMADTWEMWNKGELSSYLVEITARILRKADEMTGKPLVDVILDVAKQKGTGRWTSMSALALGVPAPTITEAVFARTMSSQKEERLVLSKRYRDLAFEGTEVDRPAVLEDLRQALYASKICAYAQGFNPVSYTHLRAHETLSDL
;
A
#
# COMPACT_ATOMS: atom_id res chain seq x y z
N GLY A 1 10.22 -21.84 1.30
CA GLY A 1 10.07 -20.61 2.10
C GLY A 1 8.64 -20.09 2.07
N MET A 2 8.29 -19.21 3.01
CA MET A 2 6.93 -18.71 3.09
C MET A 2 6.92 -17.22 3.43
N GLY A 3 6.20 -16.42 2.64
CA GLY A 3 5.85 -15.06 2.97
C GLY A 3 4.64 -15.03 3.91
N VAL A 4 4.63 -14.07 4.85
CA VAL A 4 3.54 -13.90 5.81
C VAL A 4 3.16 -12.44 5.86
N SER A 5 1.85 -12.13 5.84
CA SER A 5 1.31 -10.80 5.94
C SER A 5 0.18 -10.72 6.97
N GLY A 6 0.14 -9.63 7.74
CA GLY A 6 -0.89 -9.38 8.76
C GLY A 6 -0.34 -8.75 10.03
N GLY A 7 0.97 -8.67 10.20
CA GLY A 7 1.59 -8.11 11.39
C GLY A 7 1.18 -8.85 12.67
N GLU A 8 1.12 -8.12 13.78
CA GLU A 8 0.75 -8.64 15.09
C GLU A 8 -0.71 -9.11 15.13
N GLU A 9 -1.62 -8.35 14.59
CA GLU A 9 -3.04 -8.69 14.47
C GLU A 9 -3.25 -9.97 13.63
N GLY A 10 -2.54 -10.09 12.51
CA GLY A 10 -2.57 -11.29 11.68
C GLY A 10 -2.00 -12.51 12.39
N ALA A 11 -0.96 -12.34 13.22
CA ALA A 11 -0.43 -13.44 14.02
C ALA A 11 -1.44 -13.98 15.02
N LEU A 12 -2.31 -13.11 15.55
CA LEU A 12 -3.34 -13.48 16.55
C LEU A 12 -4.61 -14.03 15.87
N HIS A 13 -5.06 -13.42 14.79
CA HIS A 13 -6.38 -13.69 14.18
C HIS A 13 -6.33 -14.46 12.87
N GLY A 14 -5.14 -14.75 12.36
CA GLY A 14 -4.89 -15.42 11.09
C GLY A 14 -4.19 -14.50 10.09
N PRO A 15 -2.99 -14.87 9.63
CA PRO A 15 -2.26 -14.12 8.61
C PRO A 15 -2.64 -14.55 7.19
N SER A 16 -2.33 -13.71 6.20
CA SER A 16 -2.25 -14.15 4.81
C SER A 16 -0.91 -14.87 4.59
N LEU A 17 -0.95 -16.06 3.98
CA LEU A 17 0.21 -16.93 3.83
C LEU A 17 0.56 -17.16 2.35
N MET A 18 1.84 -17.05 2.03
CA MET A 18 2.40 -17.17 0.68
C MET A 18 3.47 -18.25 0.66
N PRO A 19 3.12 -19.55 0.74
CA PRO A 19 4.08 -20.65 0.73
C PRO A 19 4.69 -20.87 -0.64
N GLY A 20 6.02 -21.05 -0.67
CA GLY A 20 6.80 -21.50 -1.81
C GLY A 20 7.70 -22.65 -1.41
N GLY A 21 8.17 -23.43 -2.40
CA GLY A 21 8.98 -24.62 -2.21
C GLY A 21 8.50 -25.76 -3.10
N THR A 22 8.76 -27.02 -2.74
CA THR A 22 8.24 -28.13 -3.52
C THR A 22 6.72 -28.27 -3.33
N ARG A 23 6.02 -28.75 -4.35
CA ARG A 23 4.58 -28.95 -4.32
C ARG A 23 4.17 -29.98 -3.26
N GLU A 24 4.97 -31.05 -3.11
CA GLU A 24 4.73 -32.09 -2.13
C GLU A 24 4.80 -31.54 -0.69
N ALA A 25 5.77 -30.66 -0.42
CA ALA A 25 5.87 -30.03 0.91
C ALA A 25 4.67 -29.11 1.20
N TYR A 26 4.21 -28.37 0.19
CA TYR A 26 2.98 -27.59 0.34
C TYR A 26 1.77 -28.47 0.60
N ASP A 27 1.54 -29.51 -0.20
CA ASP A 27 0.37 -30.38 -0.08
C ASP A 27 0.30 -31.07 1.31
N ALA A 28 1.46 -31.44 1.86
CA ALA A 28 1.55 -32.01 3.21
C ALA A 28 1.16 -30.99 4.30
N LEU A 29 1.46 -29.70 4.13
CA LEU A 29 1.20 -28.65 5.10
C LEU A 29 -0.12 -27.88 4.85
N ALA A 30 -0.70 -27.99 3.69
CA ALA A 30 -1.87 -27.22 3.27
C ALA A 30 -3.05 -27.26 4.25
N PRO A 31 -3.39 -28.42 4.86
CA PRO A 31 -4.48 -28.46 5.84
C PRO A 31 -4.21 -27.56 7.06
N ILE A 32 -2.97 -27.53 7.55
CA ILE A 32 -2.55 -26.68 8.68
C ILE A 32 -2.55 -25.21 8.27
N LEU A 33 -1.93 -24.91 7.13
CA LEU A 33 -1.83 -23.53 6.62
C LEU A 33 -3.21 -22.93 6.36
N LYS A 34 -4.13 -23.71 5.77
CA LYS A 34 -5.52 -23.29 5.56
C LYS A 34 -6.28 -23.08 6.87
N ALA A 35 -6.00 -23.87 7.90
CA ALA A 35 -6.66 -23.73 9.20
C ALA A 35 -6.26 -22.44 9.92
N VAL A 36 -4.95 -22.06 9.88
CA VAL A 36 -4.41 -20.91 10.61
C VAL A 36 -4.46 -19.59 9.84
N SER A 37 -4.68 -19.62 8.52
CA SER A 37 -4.73 -18.40 7.71
C SER A 37 -6.00 -17.59 7.94
N ALA A 38 -5.91 -16.28 7.64
CA ALA A 38 -7.08 -15.42 7.51
C ALA A 38 -8.11 -16.01 6.55
N LYS A 39 -9.36 -15.58 6.69
CA LYS A 39 -10.44 -15.93 5.78
C LYS A 39 -10.97 -14.64 5.12
N ALA A 40 -11.14 -14.68 3.82
CA ALA A 40 -11.79 -13.64 3.05
C ALA A 40 -12.91 -14.28 2.22
N GLU A 41 -14.12 -13.79 2.33
CA GLU A 41 -15.31 -14.34 1.65
C GLU A 41 -15.50 -15.86 1.84
N GLY A 42 -15.08 -16.39 3.01
CA GLY A 42 -15.14 -17.81 3.34
C GLY A 42 -13.93 -18.63 2.87
N GLU A 43 -13.06 -18.08 2.04
CA GLU A 43 -11.88 -18.75 1.52
C GLU A 43 -10.64 -18.46 2.36
N ALA A 44 -9.74 -19.44 2.45
CA ALA A 44 -8.49 -19.31 3.18
C ALA A 44 -7.49 -18.43 2.41
N CYS A 45 -6.94 -17.41 3.07
CA CYS A 45 -5.93 -16.53 2.47
C CYS A 45 -4.55 -17.21 2.41
N VAL A 46 -4.48 -18.33 1.74
CA VAL A 46 -3.27 -19.12 1.49
C VAL A 46 -3.37 -19.92 0.21
N ASP A 47 -2.36 -19.85 -0.62
CA ASP A 47 -2.21 -20.74 -1.76
C ASP A 47 -0.73 -20.97 -2.09
N TYR A 48 -0.45 -22.00 -2.89
CA TYR A 48 0.90 -22.31 -3.35
C TYR A 48 1.39 -21.27 -4.36
N MET A 49 2.50 -20.58 -4.00
CA MET A 49 3.04 -19.48 -4.81
C MET A 49 4.04 -19.95 -5.89
N GLY A 50 4.49 -21.19 -5.84
CA GLY A 50 5.48 -21.71 -6.80
C GLY A 50 6.72 -22.31 -6.13
N PRO A 51 7.70 -22.76 -6.91
CA PRO A 51 8.90 -23.43 -6.39
C PRO A 51 9.81 -22.47 -5.62
N ASP A 52 10.75 -23.02 -4.89
CA ASP A 52 11.87 -22.35 -4.23
C ASP A 52 11.45 -21.13 -3.38
N GLY A 53 11.93 -19.95 -3.75
CA GLY A 53 11.69 -18.67 -3.08
C GLY A 53 10.44 -17.92 -3.52
N ALA A 54 9.57 -18.53 -4.34
CA ALA A 54 8.40 -17.84 -4.92
C ALA A 54 7.51 -17.17 -3.88
N GLY A 55 7.29 -17.81 -2.73
CA GLY A 55 6.50 -17.24 -1.64
C GLY A 55 7.10 -15.95 -1.06
N HIS A 56 8.43 -15.89 -0.93
CA HIS A 56 9.12 -14.67 -0.50
C HIS A 56 9.05 -13.56 -1.56
N TYR A 57 9.16 -13.93 -2.84
CA TYR A 57 9.05 -13.00 -3.94
C TYR A 57 7.66 -12.35 -4.00
N VAL A 58 6.61 -13.17 -3.94
CA VAL A 58 5.22 -12.66 -3.90
C VAL A 58 5.00 -11.76 -2.69
N LYS A 59 5.53 -12.12 -1.51
CA LYS A 59 5.43 -11.26 -0.32
C LYS A 59 6.16 -9.93 -0.48
N MET A 60 7.31 -9.93 -1.12
CA MET A 60 8.06 -8.71 -1.43
C MET A 60 7.25 -7.78 -2.33
N VAL A 61 6.67 -8.33 -3.41
CA VAL A 61 5.84 -7.58 -4.35
C VAL A 61 4.55 -7.07 -3.70
N HIS A 62 3.89 -7.90 -2.87
CA HIS A 62 2.76 -7.48 -2.04
C HIS A 62 3.09 -6.19 -1.27
N ASN A 63 4.24 -6.14 -0.61
CA ASN A 63 4.64 -4.93 0.12
C ASN A 63 4.94 -3.76 -0.81
N GLY A 64 5.41 -3.99 -2.03
CA GLY A 64 5.58 -2.96 -3.04
C GLY A 64 4.24 -2.30 -3.42
N ILE A 65 3.21 -3.12 -3.66
CA ILE A 65 1.84 -2.64 -3.92
C ILE A 65 1.31 -1.87 -2.70
N GLU A 66 1.54 -2.36 -1.49
CA GLU A 66 1.13 -1.71 -0.25
C GLU A 66 1.79 -0.32 -0.08
N TYR A 67 3.05 -0.15 -0.48
CA TYR A 67 3.70 1.18 -0.49
C TYR A 67 2.97 2.15 -1.42
N ALA A 68 2.61 1.69 -2.62
CA ALA A 68 1.84 2.50 -3.57
C ALA A 68 0.46 2.86 -3.01
N ASP A 69 -0.26 1.90 -2.43
CA ASP A 69 -1.58 2.14 -1.83
C ASP A 69 -1.51 3.17 -0.69
N MET A 70 -0.54 3.03 0.21
CA MET A 70 -0.35 4.00 1.29
C MET A 70 0.03 5.38 0.78
N GLN A 71 0.82 5.49 -0.30
CA GLN A 71 1.13 6.78 -0.90
C GLN A 71 -0.09 7.44 -1.51
N MET A 72 -0.92 6.69 -2.25
CA MET A 72 -2.16 7.20 -2.83
C MET A 72 -3.16 7.67 -1.76
N ILE A 73 -3.23 6.97 -0.62
CA ILE A 73 -4.00 7.40 0.54
C ILE A 73 -3.44 8.72 1.10
N ALA A 74 -2.13 8.85 1.21
CA ALA A 74 -1.49 10.07 1.71
C ALA A 74 -1.71 11.26 0.77
N ASP A 75 -1.65 11.05 -0.55
CA ASP A 75 -1.92 12.09 -1.55
C ASP A 75 -3.39 12.53 -1.50
N THR A 76 -4.30 11.58 -1.37
CA THR A 76 -5.74 11.85 -1.19
C THR A 76 -5.98 12.66 0.09
N TYR A 77 -5.39 12.25 1.21
CA TYR A 77 -5.42 12.99 2.47
C TYR A 77 -4.89 14.41 2.30
N PHE A 78 -3.77 14.58 1.59
CA PHE A 78 -3.19 15.90 1.34
C PHE A 78 -4.15 16.82 0.61
N VAL A 79 -4.82 16.34 -0.44
CA VAL A 79 -5.83 17.13 -1.19
C VAL A 79 -7.03 17.44 -0.30
N MET A 80 -7.57 16.47 0.42
CA MET A 80 -8.70 16.67 1.32
C MET A 80 -8.39 17.75 2.37
N LYS A 81 -7.21 17.70 2.97
CA LYS A 81 -6.81 18.64 4.03
C LYS A 81 -6.46 20.01 3.50
N ASN A 82 -5.62 20.10 2.46
CA ASN A 82 -5.01 21.36 2.05
C ASN A 82 -5.74 22.08 0.92
N VAL A 83 -6.47 21.36 0.08
CA VAL A 83 -7.26 21.94 -1.02
C VAL A 83 -8.73 22.11 -0.59
N LEU A 84 -9.31 21.06 0.03
CA LEU A 84 -10.71 21.08 0.43
C LEU A 84 -10.92 21.62 1.86
N GLY A 85 -9.85 21.84 2.64
CA GLY A 85 -9.92 22.36 4.00
C GLY A 85 -10.69 21.46 4.98
N MET A 86 -10.68 20.14 4.75
CA MET A 86 -11.42 19.19 5.58
C MET A 86 -10.74 18.97 6.93
N THR A 87 -11.55 18.86 7.96
CA THR A 87 -11.11 18.41 9.28
C THR A 87 -10.83 16.92 9.28
N ALA A 88 -10.09 16.42 10.28
CA ALA A 88 -9.82 15.00 10.41
C ALA A 88 -11.12 14.17 10.56
N GLU A 89 -12.14 14.71 11.22
CA GLU A 89 -13.42 14.04 11.38
C GLU A 89 -14.20 13.94 10.06
N GLU A 90 -14.30 15.03 9.29
CA GLU A 90 -14.92 15.02 7.96
C GLU A 90 -14.22 14.05 7.00
N MET A 91 -12.89 14.00 7.06
CA MET A 91 -12.11 13.03 6.31
C MET A 91 -12.42 11.59 6.76
N ALA A 92 -12.47 11.33 8.07
CA ALA A 92 -12.81 10.01 8.60
C ALA A 92 -14.18 9.52 8.12
N ASP A 93 -15.20 10.40 8.15
CA ASP A 93 -16.55 10.07 7.65
C ASP A 93 -16.51 9.72 6.15
N THR A 94 -15.75 10.46 5.37
CA THR A 94 -15.57 10.20 3.93
C THR A 94 -14.92 8.84 3.69
N TRP A 95 -13.83 8.53 4.42
CA TRP A 95 -13.14 7.24 4.30
C TRP A 95 -14.02 6.07 4.76
N GLU A 96 -14.82 6.23 5.82
CA GLU A 96 -15.79 5.21 6.24
C GLU A 96 -16.88 4.98 5.18
N MET A 97 -17.35 6.02 4.53
CA MET A 97 -18.32 5.91 3.43
C MET A 97 -17.69 5.16 2.23
N TRP A 98 -16.47 5.52 1.85
CA TRP A 98 -15.76 4.86 0.76
C TRP A 98 -15.45 3.39 1.05
N ASN A 99 -15.22 3.05 2.31
CA ASN A 99 -14.99 1.65 2.73
C ASN A 99 -16.24 0.76 2.62
N LYS A 100 -17.42 1.33 2.38
CA LYS A 100 -18.65 0.57 2.14
C LYS A 100 -18.88 0.23 0.65
N GLY A 101 -18.05 0.75 -0.24
CA GLY A 101 -18.12 0.58 -1.68
C GLY A 101 -16.90 -0.14 -2.24
N GLU A 102 -16.56 0.16 -3.49
CA GLU A 102 -15.48 -0.46 -4.24
C GLU A 102 -14.06 -0.20 -3.68
N LEU A 103 -13.90 0.80 -2.83
CA LEU A 103 -12.65 1.08 -2.13
C LEU A 103 -12.50 0.27 -0.83
N SER A 104 -13.46 -0.60 -0.49
CA SER A 104 -13.42 -1.42 0.72
C SER A 104 -12.11 -2.20 0.81
N SER A 105 -11.34 -1.90 1.86
CA SER A 105 -10.06 -2.55 2.12
C SER A 105 -9.58 -2.26 3.54
N TYR A 106 -8.67 -3.11 4.03
CA TYR A 106 -8.06 -2.91 5.36
C TYR A 106 -7.39 -1.54 5.49
N LEU A 107 -6.62 -1.08 4.50
CA LEU A 107 -5.95 0.23 4.58
C LEU A 107 -6.95 1.40 4.58
N VAL A 108 -8.04 1.31 3.85
CA VAL A 108 -9.11 2.32 3.87
C VAL A 108 -9.82 2.34 5.23
N GLU A 109 -10.12 1.17 5.80
CA GLU A 109 -10.71 1.05 7.13
C GLU A 109 -9.83 1.69 8.21
N ILE A 110 -8.55 1.30 8.26
CA ILE A 110 -7.64 1.84 9.27
C ILE A 110 -7.38 3.33 9.08
N THR A 111 -7.43 3.85 7.85
CA THR A 111 -7.31 5.30 7.59
C THR A 111 -8.42 6.07 8.30
N ALA A 112 -9.66 5.64 8.18
CA ALA A 112 -10.77 6.27 8.91
C ALA A 112 -10.56 6.22 10.43
N ARG A 113 -10.11 5.07 10.96
CA ARG A 113 -9.81 4.90 12.40
C ARG A 113 -8.66 5.80 12.86
N ILE A 114 -7.60 5.92 12.08
CA ILE A 114 -6.45 6.81 12.36
C ILE A 114 -6.89 8.26 12.44
N LEU A 115 -7.72 8.72 11.50
CA LEU A 115 -8.21 10.10 11.46
C LEU A 115 -9.10 10.45 12.64
N ARG A 116 -9.83 9.48 13.24
CA ARG A 116 -10.62 9.67 14.45
C ARG A 116 -9.81 9.61 15.74
N LYS A 117 -8.57 9.10 15.69
CA LYS A 117 -7.77 8.96 16.91
C LYS A 117 -7.28 10.32 17.39
N ALA A 118 -7.68 10.68 18.60
CA ALA A 118 -7.16 11.84 19.30
C ALA A 118 -5.85 11.50 20.04
N ASP A 119 -4.97 12.47 20.09
CA ASP A 119 -3.79 12.42 20.97
C ASP A 119 -4.21 12.67 22.42
N GLU A 120 -3.84 11.78 23.31
CA GLU A 120 -4.25 11.83 24.73
C GLU A 120 -3.67 13.01 25.50
N MET A 121 -2.55 13.56 25.04
CA MET A 121 -1.86 14.68 25.71
C MET A 121 -2.41 16.04 25.27
N THR A 122 -2.77 16.19 23.99
CA THR A 122 -3.14 17.49 23.42
C THR A 122 -4.62 17.60 23.05
N GLY A 123 -5.32 16.48 22.98
CA GLY A 123 -6.70 16.39 22.50
C GLY A 123 -6.86 16.66 20.99
N LYS A 124 -5.78 16.91 20.25
CA LYS A 124 -5.80 17.13 18.82
C LYS A 124 -5.88 15.80 18.05
N PRO A 125 -6.30 15.80 16.76
CA PRO A 125 -6.15 14.61 15.95
C PRO A 125 -4.71 14.08 16.00
N LEU A 126 -4.53 12.79 16.29
CA LEU A 126 -3.20 12.20 16.46
C LEU A 126 -2.35 12.35 15.19
N VAL A 127 -2.98 12.28 14.02
CA VAL A 127 -2.33 12.45 12.71
C VAL A 127 -1.65 13.81 12.56
N ASP A 128 -2.08 14.84 13.28
CA ASP A 128 -1.53 16.19 13.22
C ASP A 128 -0.34 16.40 14.18
N VAL A 129 -0.11 15.50 15.12
CA VAL A 129 0.92 15.64 16.16
C VAL A 129 2.00 14.55 16.13
N ILE A 130 1.79 13.48 15.39
CA ILE A 130 2.82 12.44 15.20
C ILE A 130 3.98 12.96 14.36
N LEU A 131 5.13 12.29 14.50
CA LEU A 131 6.30 12.58 13.69
C LEU A 131 6.02 12.31 12.20
N ASP A 132 6.10 13.32 11.35
CA ASP A 132 5.86 13.24 9.91
C ASP A 132 7.08 12.66 9.15
N VAL A 133 7.47 11.46 9.50
CA VAL A 133 8.57 10.71 8.88
C VAL A 133 8.13 9.29 8.59
N ALA A 134 8.10 8.90 7.32
CA ALA A 134 7.95 7.52 6.92
C ALA A 134 9.30 6.97 6.45
N LYS A 135 9.69 5.81 7.01
CA LYS A 135 10.89 5.07 6.61
C LYS A 135 10.50 3.79 5.86
N GLN A 136 11.47 3.16 5.22
CA GLN A 136 11.27 1.88 4.54
C GLN A 136 12.12 0.78 5.16
N LYS A 137 11.64 -0.47 5.06
CA LYS A 137 12.40 -1.67 5.47
C LYS A 137 13.07 -2.40 4.28
N GLY A 138 12.87 -1.90 3.05
CA GLY A 138 13.54 -2.36 1.84
C GLY A 138 12.67 -3.11 0.83
N THR A 139 11.52 -3.67 1.22
CA THR A 139 10.69 -4.50 0.33
C THR A 139 10.16 -3.75 -0.89
N GLY A 140 9.72 -2.50 -0.75
CA GLY A 140 9.31 -1.66 -1.87
C GLY A 140 10.47 -1.37 -2.83
N ARG A 141 11.66 -1.06 -2.29
CA ARG A 141 12.87 -0.88 -3.08
C ARG A 141 13.24 -2.15 -3.85
N TRP A 142 13.22 -3.30 -3.21
CA TRP A 142 13.53 -4.57 -3.87
C TRP A 142 12.51 -4.90 -4.98
N THR A 143 11.23 -4.58 -4.78
CA THR A 143 10.21 -4.72 -5.83
C THR A 143 10.53 -3.84 -7.04
N SER A 144 10.88 -2.56 -6.81
CA SER A 144 11.27 -1.63 -7.88
C SER A 144 12.53 -2.09 -8.61
N MET A 145 13.55 -2.55 -7.88
CA MET A 145 14.78 -3.10 -8.47
C MET A 145 14.51 -4.33 -9.31
N SER A 146 13.65 -5.23 -8.84
CA SER A 146 13.25 -6.43 -9.58
C SER A 146 12.48 -6.06 -10.86
N ALA A 147 11.53 -5.14 -10.77
CA ALA A 147 10.78 -4.67 -11.93
C ALA A 147 11.70 -4.08 -13.00
N LEU A 148 12.67 -3.25 -12.61
CA LEU A 148 13.68 -2.70 -13.52
C LEU A 148 14.55 -3.78 -14.15
N ALA A 149 15.00 -4.78 -13.36
CA ALA A 149 15.81 -5.89 -13.85
C ALA A 149 15.07 -6.77 -14.85
N LEU A 150 13.75 -6.90 -14.70
CA LEU A 150 12.88 -7.66 -15.60
C LEU A 150 12.38 -6.83 -16.81
N GLY A 151 12.69 -5.55 -16.88
CA GLY A 151 12.14 -4.65 -17.89
C GLY A 151 10.62 -4.41 -17.78
N VAL A 152 10.06 -4.57 -16.58
CA VAL A 152 8.63 -4.43 -16.31
C VAL A 152 8.33 -3.06 -15.69
N PRO A 153 7.38 -2.27 -16.23
CA PRO A 153 7.07 -0.97 -15.69
C PRO A 153 6.30 -1.07 -14.35
N ALA A 154 6.84 -0.43 -13.32
CA ALA A 154 6.20 -0.31 -11.99
C ALA A 154 6.34 1.14 -11.45
N PRO A 155 5.91 2.16 -12.21
CA PRO A 155 6.15 3.56 -11.84
C PRO A 155 5.48 3.96 -10.53
N THR A 156 4.23 3.57 -10.28
CA THR A 156 3.50 3.93 -9.06
C THR A 156 4.17 3.35 -7.80
N ILE A 157 4.61 2.09 -7.85
CA ILE A 157 5.35 1.45 -6.76
C ILE A 157 6.68 2.15 -6.52
N THR A 158 7.41 2.47 -7.60
CA THR A 158 8.73 3.11 -7.51
C THR A 158 8.63 4.54 -6.97
N GLU A 159 7.63 5.30 -7.40
CA GLU A 159 7.36 6.65 -6.88
C GLU A 159 7.07 6.62 -5.38
N ALA A 160 6.28 5.67 -4.90
CA ALA A 160 6.02 5.50 -3.48
C ALA A 160 7.30 5.22 -2.67
N VAL A 161 8.28 4.51 -3.24
CA VAL A 161 9.59 4.30 -2.61
C VAL A 161 10.37 5.61 -2.52
N PHE A 162 10.37 6.44 -3.57
CA PHE A 162 10.99 7.76 -3.55
C PHE A 162 10.30 8.71 -2.57
N ALA A 163 8.98 8.72 -2.53
CA ALA A 163 8.21 9.50 -1.55
C ALA A 163 8.60 9.15 -0.10
N ARG A 164 8.78 7.84 0.21
CA ARG A 164 9.31 7.39 1.51
C ARG A 164 10.72 7.90 1.79
N THR A 165 11.58 7.93 0.78
CA THR A 165 12.94 8.43 0.89
C THR A 165 12.94 9.92 1.22
N MET A 166 12.15 10.72 0.48
CA MET A 166 11.97 12.15 0.75
C MET A 166 11.35 12.40 2.12
N SER A 167 10.34 11.62 2.51
CA SER A 167 9.73 11.72 3.84
C SER A 167 10.74 11.53 4.97
N SER A 168 11.71 10.65 4.81
CA SER A 168 12.74 10.39 5.83
C SER A 168 13.74 11.53 6.01
N GLN A 169 13.82 12.47 5.06
CA GLN A 169 14.76 13.62 5.05
C GLN A 169 14.13 14.85 5.73
N LYS A 170 13.60 14.70 6.94
CA LYS A 170 12.83 15.75 7.62
C LYS A 170 13.60 17.06 7.81
N GLU A 171 14.85 17.01 8.18
CA GLU A 171 15.66 18.21 8.40
C GLU A 171 15.79 19.05 7.13
N GLU A 172 16.07 18.40 5.99
CA GLU A 172 16.16 19.04 4.70
C GLU A 172 14.81 19.63 4.26
N ARG A 173 13.72 18.86 4.42
CA ARG A 173 12.35 19.34 4.14
C ARG A 173 12.01 20.59 4.95
N LEU A 174 12.40 20.66 6.22
CA LEU A 174 12.18 21.82 7.07
C LEU A 174 13.00 23.05 6.61
N VAL A 175 14.22 22.87 6.14
CA VAL A 175 15.02 23.95 5.57
C VAL A 175 14.39 24.49 4.30
N LEU A 176 14.00 23.60 3.40
CA LEU A 176 13.36 23.95 2.12
C LEU A 176 11.99 24.62 2.33
N SER A 177 11.17 24.12 3.25
CA SER A 177 9.86 24.72 3.55
C SER A 177 9.96 26.16 4.05
N LYS A 178 11.01 26.49 4.81
CA LYS A 178 11.27 27.88 5.25
C LYS A 178 11.69 28.76 4.07
N ARG A 179 12.48 28.22 3.14
CA ARG A 179 13.01 28.96 1.98
C ARG A 179 11.94 29.26 0.95
N TYR A 180 10.99 28.34 0.77
CA TYR A 180 9.96 28.41 -0.27
C TYR A 180 8.56 28.69 0.31
N ARG A 181 8.48 29.26 1.52
CA ARG A 181 7.24 29.57 2.22
C ARG A 181 6.27 30.43 1.41
N ASP A 182 6.82 31.40 0.68
CA ASP A 182 6.05 32.41 -0.05
C ASP A 182 5.55 31.92 -1.43
N LEU A 183 5.78 30.64 -1.76
CA LEU A 183 5.24 29.98 -2.95
C LEU A 183 3.90 29.28 -2.69
N ALA A 184 3.24 29.60 -1.58
CA ALA A 184 1.92 29.04 -1.25
C ALA A 184 0.90 29.38 -2.34
N PHE A 185 0.17 28.38 -2.80
CA PHE A 185 -0.94 28.56 -3.74
C PHE A 185 -2.06 29.36 -3.04
N GLU A 186 -2.54 30.42 -3.68
CA GLU A 186 -3.84 30.99 -3.34
C GLU A 186 -4.90 29.98 -3.78
N GLY A 187 -5.72 29.52 -2.81
CA GLY A 187 -6.76 28.53 -3.10
C GLY A 187 -7.79 29.07 -4.06
N THR A 188 -8.17 28.30 -5.05
CA THR A 188 -9.35 28.56 -5.89
C THR A 188 -10.59 27.98 -5.20
N GLU A 189 -11.72 28.64 -5.32
CA GLU A 189 -12.99 28.08 -4.89
C GLU A 189 -13.30 26.83 -5.75
N VAL A 190 -13.50 25.69 -5.09
CA VAL A 190 -13.73 24.40 -5.76
C VAL A 190 -15.08 23.83 -5.33
N ASP A 191 -15.74 23.11 -6.23
CA ASP A 191 -16.90 22.29 -5.90
C ASP A 191 -16.42 21.06 -5.09
N ARG A 192 -16.50 21.18 -3.75
CA ARG A 192 -16.02 20.16 -2.81
C ARG A 192 -16.63 18.78 -3.06
N PRO A 193 -17.95 18.61 -3.25
CA PRO A 193 -18.55 17.33 -3.59
C PRO A 193 -18.00 16.72 -4.89
N ALA A 194 -17.86 17.52 -5.94
CA ALA A 194 -17.32 17.06 -7.22
C ALA A 194 -15.86 16.58 -7.07
N VAL A 195 -15.01 17.36 -6.40
CA VAL A 195 -13.61 16.99 -6.16
C VAL A 195 -13.49 15.74 -5.30
N LEU A 196 -14.36 15.54 -4.30
CA LEU A 196 -14.36 14.30 -3.50
C LEU A 196 -14.72 13.07 -4.34
N GLU A 197 -15.67 13.20 -5.26
CA GLU A 197 -16.01 12.11 -6.18
C GLU A 197 -14.88 11.82 -7.16
N ASP A 198 -14.24 12.86 -7.71
CA ASP A 198 -13.06 12.70 -8.57
C ASP A 198 -11.91 12.02 -7.85
N LEU A 199 -11.65 12.39 -6.58
CA LEU A 199 -10.64 11.73 -5.74
C LEU A 199 -10.96 10.26 -5.49
N ARG A 200 -12.22 9.92 -5.24
CA ARG A 200 -12.66 8.54 -5.05
C ARG A 200 -12.37 7.71 -6.29
N GLN A 201 -12.75 8.21 -7.45
CA GLN A 201 -12.52 7.53 -8.74
C GLN A 201 -11.04 7.43 -9.07
N ALA A 202 -10.27 8.51 -8.86
CA ALA A 202 -8.84 8.52 -9.09
C ALA A 202 -8.12 7.52 -8.19
N LEU A 203 -8.47 7.45 -6.90
CA LEU A 203 -7.91 6.49 -5.96
C LEU A 203 -8.22 5.05 -6.41
N TYR A 204 -9.47 4.76 -6.79
CA TYR A 204 -9.85 3.43 -7.27
C TYR A 204 -9.07 3.01 -8.52
N ALA A 205 -9.02 3.88 -9.53
CA ALA A 205 -8.25 3.62 -10.75
C ALA A 205 -6.76 3.42 -10.48
N SER A 206 -6.19 4.24 -9.61
CA SER A 206 -4.76 4.16 -9.24
C SER A 206 -4.43 2.88 -8.47
N LYS A 207 -5.34 2.40 -7.59
CA LYS A 207 -5.19 1.09 -6.92
C LYS A 207 -5.15 -0.04 -7.94
N ILE A 208 -6.04 -0.05 -8.93
CA ILE A 208 -6.03 -1.04 -10.02
C ILE A 208 -4.69 -1.02 -10.75
N CYS A 209 -4.18 0.17 -11.09
CA CYS A 209 -2.87 0.31 -11.74
C CYS A 209 -1.73 -0.24 -10.86
N ALA A 210 -1.71 0.05 -9.56
CA ALA A 210 -0.69 -0.45 -8.64
C ALA A 210 -0.70 -1.97 -8.52
N TYR A 211 -1.89 -2.58 -8.44
CA TYR A 211 -2.03 -4.04 -8.45
C TYR A 211 -1.54 -4.65 -9.77
N ALA A 212 -1.94 -4.09 -10.92
CA ALA A 212 -1.47 -4.54 -12.23
C ALA A 212 0.06 -4.47 -12.35
N GLN A 213 0.68 -3.39 -11.87
CA GLN A 213 2.14 -3.22 -11.81
C GLN A 213 2.81 -4.28 -10.93
N GLY A 214 2.20 -4.67 -9.82
CA GLY A 214 2.73 -5.71 -8.95
C GLY A 214 2.53 -7.12 -9.52
N PHE A 215 1.39 -7.41 -10.14
CA PHE A 215 1.15 -8.72 -10.77
C PHE A 215 2.05 -8.98 -11.98
N ASN A 216 2.41 -7.95 -12.72
CA ASN A 216 3.23 -8.10 -13.92
C ASN A 216 4.59 -8.76 -13.65
N PRO A 217 5.46 -8.29 -12.72
CA PRO A 217 6.72 -8.97 -12.41
C PRO A 217 6.52 -10.37 -11.82
N VAL A 218 5.44 -10.63 -11.08
CA VAL A 218 5.12 -11.98 -10.59
C VAL A 218 4.80 -12.91 -11.77
N SER A 219 3.96 -12.49 -12.70
CA SER A 219 3.65 -13.26 -13.91
C SER A 219 4.89 -13.53 -14.75
N TYR A 220 5.77 -12.53 -14.89
CA TYR A 220 7.01 -12.68 -15.65
C TYR A 220 7.92 -13.75 -15.06
N THR A 221 8.08 -13.78 -13.75
CA THR A 221 8.92 -14.78 -13.08
C THR A 221 8.29 -16.17 -12.97
N HIS A 222 6.96 -16.27 -12.89
CA HIS A 222 6.25 -17.52 -12.64
C HIS A 222 5.72 -18.17 -13.93
N LEU A 223 5.30 -17.38 -14.91
CA LEU A 223 4.66 -17.89 -16.14
C LEU A 223 5.57 -17.82 -17.36
N ARG A 224 6.56 -16.93 -17.39
CA ARG A 224 7.48 -16.73 -18.52
C ARG A 224 8.90 -17.19 -18.26
N ALA A 225 9.17 -17.81 -17.12
CA ALA A 225 10.50 -18.32 -16.77
C ALA A 225 11.03 -19.40 -17.75
N HIS A 226 10.17 -19.90 -18.65
CA HIS A 226 10.51 -20.87 -19.69
C HIS A 226 10.69 -20.24 -21.08
N GLU A 227 10.35 -18.96 -21.26
CA GLU A 227 10.67 -18.22 -22.48
C GLU A 227 12.16 -17.86 -22.45
N THR A 228 12.98 -18.52 -23.23
CA THR A 228 14.40 -18.20 -23.35
C THR A 228 14.59 -16.95 -24.21
N LEU A 229 15.72 -16.24 -24.04
CA LEU A 229 16.10 -15.09 -24.87
C LEU A 229 16.17 -15.38 -26.37
N SER A 230 16.04 -16.66 -26.76
CA SER A 230 15.95 -17.10 -28.16
C SER A 230 14.57 -16.91 -28.78
N ASP A 231 13.55 -16.57 -27.97
CA ASP A 231 12.17 -16.38 -28.42
C ASP A 231 11.83 -14.88 -28.60
N LEU A 232 12.81 -14.00 -28.41
CA LEU A 232 12.78 -12.57 -28.70
C LEU A 232 13.63 -12.25 -29.94
#